data_19ec99b01f424e56eb5118df2df8a56c
#
_entry.id   19ec99b01f424e56eb5118df2df8a56c
#
_cell.length_a   1.000
_cell.length_b   1.000
_cell.length_c   1.000
_cell.angle_alpha   90.00
_cell.angle_beta   90.00
_cell.angle_gamma   90.00
#
_symmetry.space_group_name_H-M   'P 1'
#
loop_
_entity.id
_entity.type
_entity.pdbx_description
1 polymer ?
#
loop_
_entity_poly.entity_id
_entity_poly.type
_entity_poly.pdbx_seq_one_letter_code
_entity_poly.pdbx_strand_id
1 'polypeptide(L)'
;AMNRLHGKSNSGEGGEEIERLDTEKCSAIKQVASGRFGVTSRYLVSAKEIQIKMAQGAKPGEGGHLPGGKVYPWIAKTRHSTPGVSLISPPPHHDIYSIEDLAQLIYDCKNANKDARISVKLVSEAGVGTVAAGVAKAGAGLILISGYDGGTGAAAKSSIHNAGLLQSEYLSSDN
;
A
#
# COMPACT_ATOMS: atom_id res chain seq x y z
N ALA A 1 18.05 -6.06 7.51
CA ALA A 1 18.22 -5.27 8.75
C ALA A 1 17.00 -5.44 9.67
N MET A 2 15.77 -5.06 9.25
CA MET A 2 14.60 -5.07 10.12
C MET A 2 14.29 -6.45 10.72
N ASN A 3 14.37 -7.52 9.95
CA ASN A 3 14.14 -8.88 10.48
C ASN A 3 15.12 -9.26 11.60
N ARG A 4 16.38 -8.84 11.51
CA ARG A 4 17.39 -9.06 12.55
C ARG A 4 17.13 -8.24 13.82
N LEU A 5 16.43 -7.13 13.70
CA LEU A 5 16.01 -6.26 14.81
C LEU A 5 14.60 -6.59 15.32
N HIS A 6 14.05 -7.73 14.89
CA HIS A 6 12.67 -8.14 15.19
C HIS A 6 11.59 -7.12 14.77
N GLY A 7 11.94 -6.19 13.87
CA GLY A 7 11.03 -5.25 13.25
C GLY A 7 10.44 -5.78 11.95
N LYS A 8 9.50 -5.03 11.37
CA LYS A 8 8.86 -5.37 10.09
C LYS A 8 9.18 -4.31 9.05
N SER A 9 9.67 -4.73 7.88
CA SER A 9 9.78 -3.86 6.70
C SER A 9 8.57 -4.08 5.79
N ASN A 10 8.18 -3.03 5.09
CA ASN A 10 7.14 -3.06 4.07
C ASN A 10 7.79 -3.17 2.68
N SER A 11 7.29 -4.04 1.82
CA SER A 11 7.77 -4.19 0.44
C SER A 11 7.50 -2.95 -0.41
N GLY A 12 6.51 -2.14 0.00
CA GLY A 12 5.96 -1.07 -0.83
C GLY A 12 5.15 -1.62 -2.01
N GLU A 13 4.67 -0.71 -2.85
CA GLU A 13 3.96 -1.03 -4.07
C GLU A 13 4.93 -1.56 -5.14
N GLY A 14 4.61 -2.70 -5.73
CA GLY A 14 5.37 -3.23 -6.87
C GLY A 14 5.95 -4.62 -6.67
N GLY A 15 5.55 -5.33 -5.63
CA GLY A 15 5.99 -6.69 -5.35
C GLY A 15 7.36 -6.78 -4.69
N GLU A 16 7.91 -7.97 -4.69
CA GLU A 16 9.24 -8.27 -4.18
C GLU A 16 9.86 -9.39 -5.01
N GLU A 17 11.16 -9.35 -5.22
CA GLU A 17 11.89 -10.39 -5.96
C GLU A 17 11.69 -11.76 -5.30
N ILE A 18 11.43 -12.78 -6.13
CA ILE A 18 11.14 -14.14 -5.65
C ILE A 18 12.29 -14.69 -4.82
N GLU A 19 13.51 -14.40 -5.20
CA GLU A 19 14.74 -14.84 -4.54
C GLU A 19 14.88 -14.29 -3.10
N ARG A 20 14.09 -13.29 -2.73
CA ARG A 20 14.07 -12.71 -1.38
C ARG A 20 13.05 -13.35 -0.45
N LEU A 21 11.97 -13.95 -1.01
CA LEU A 21 10.79 -14.35 -0.23
C LEU A 21 11.07 -15.39 0.86
N ASP A 22 12.02 -16.28 0.62
CA ASP A 22 12.37 -17.37 1.55
C ASP A 22 13.67 -17.08 2.32
N THR A 23 14.09 -15.81 2.40
CA THR A 23 15.34 -15.39 3.05
C THR A 23 15.08 -14.38 4.18
N GLU A 24 16.13 -14.10 4.97
CA GLU A 24 16.10 -13.00 5.95
C GLU A 24 15.89 -11.61 5.34
N LYS A 25 15.98 -11.47 4.01
CA LYS A 25 15.73 -10.23 3.27
C LYS A 25 14.25 -10.03 2.93
N CYS A 26 13.41 -11.04 3.16
CA CYS A 26 11.96 -10.98 2.91
C CYS A 26 11.32 -9.85 3.74
N SER A 27 10.55 -9.01 3.08
CA SER A 27 9.75 -7.98 3.76
C SER A 27 8.55 -8.63 4.46
N ALA A 28 8.42 -8.40 5.76
CA ALA A 28 7.34 -9.01 6.55
C ALA A 28 5.95 -8.46 6.19
N ILE A 29 5.88 -7.20 5.73
CA ILE A 29 4.65 -6.55 5.28
C ILE A 29 4.64 -6.52 3.76
N LYS A 30 3.63 -7.14 3.15
CA LYS A 30 3.41 -7.17 1.70
C LYS A 30 2.29 -6.19 1.34
N GLN A 31 2.62 -5.15 0.58
CA GLN A 31 1.64 -4.15 0.18
C GLN A 31 0.92 -4.55 -1.10
N VAL A 32 -0.39 -4.32 -1.12
CA VAL A 32 -1.27 -4.50 -2.29
C VAL A 32 -1.91 -3.15 -2.60
N ALA A 33 -1.61 -2.60 -3.77
CA ALA A 33 -2.18 -1.35 -4.27
C ALA A 33 -3.14 -1.60 -5.43
N SER A 34 -3.84 -0.59 -5.92
CA SER A 34 -4.85 -0.72 -6.98
C SER A 34 -4.31 -1.33 -8.28
N GLY A 35 -3.07 -1.02 -8.67
CA GLY A 35 -2.41 -1.62 -9.83
C GLY A 35 -1.96 -3.06 -9.63
N ARG A 36 -1.92 -3.55 -8.40
CA ARG A 36 -1.56 -4.94 -8.01
C ARG A 36 -0.26 -5.45 -8.65
N PHE A 37 0.67 -4.54 -8.95
CA PHE A 37 1.95 -4.88 -9.56
C PHE A 37 2.76 -5.82 -8.67
N GLY A 38 3.23 -6.93 -9.24
CA GLY A 38 4.03 -7.92 -8.54
C GLY A 38 3.28 -8.75 -7.48
N VAL A 39 1.96 -8.63 -7.39
CA VAL A 39 1.13 -9.42 -6.47
C VAL A 39 0.90 -10.80 -7.07
N THR A 40 1.46 -11.81 -6.42
CA THR A 40 1.30 -13.23 -6.76
C THR A 40 0.88 -14.02 -5.53
N SER A 41 0.40 -15.25 -5.73
CA SER A 41 0.06 -16.14 -4.60
C SER A 41 1.26 -16.35 -3.68
N ARG A 42 2.46 -16.57 -4.23
CA ARG A 42 3.68 -16.76 -3.45
C ARG A 42 4.04 -15.51 -2.64
N TYR A 43 3.87 -14.33 -3.24
CA TYR A 43 4.05 -13.05 -2.55
C TYR A 43 3.11 -12.93 -1.34
N LEU A 44 1.81 -13.21 -1.52
CA LEU A 44 0.83 -13.13 -0.43
C LEU A 44 1.07 -14.16 0.67
N VAL A 45 1.38 -15.41 0.31
CA VAL A 45 1.63 -16.49 1.29
C VAL A 45 2.90 -16.22 2.12
N SER A 46 3.90 -15.52 1.56
CA SER A 46 5.13 -15.17 2.30
C SER A 46 4.95 -14.03 3.31
N ALA A 47 3.77 -13.39 3.35
CA ALA A 47 3.50 -12.24 4.21
C ALA A 47 3.25 -12.64 5.66
N LYS A 48 3.79 -11.89 6.61
CA LYS A 48 3.31 -11.83 8.01
C LYS A 48 2.19 -10.82 8.18
N GLU A 49 2.14 -9.85 7.29
CA GLU A 49 1.10 -8.84 7.20
C GLU A 49 0.87 -8.47 5.74
N ILE A 50 -0.40 -8.46 5.31
CA ILE A 50 -0.80 -7.96 4.00
C ILE A 50 -1.40 -6.58 4.23
N GLN A 51 -0.84 -5.57 3.56
CA GLN A 51 -1.30 -4.19 3.67
C GLN A 51 -2.02 -3.76 2.41
N ILE A 52 -3.32 -3.49 2.51
CA ILE A 52 -4.11 -2.90 1.44
C ILE A 52 -3.86 -1.39 1.44
N LYS A 53 -3.28 -0.87 0.37
CA LYS A 53 -3.01 0.56 0.20
C LYS A 53 -4.17 1.22 -0.53
N MET A 54 -4.98 2.00 0.18
CA MET A 54 -6.08 2.75 -0.44
C MET A 54 -5.59 4.03 -1.12
N ALA A 55 -4.65 4.74 -0.48
CA ALA A 55 -4.10 5.98 -1.02
C ALA A 55 -2.71 6.28 -0.42
N GLN A 56 -2.11 7.39 -0.80
CA GLN A 56 -0.78 7.83 -0.34
C GLN A 56 -0.84 9.30 0.09
N GLY A 57 -0.35 9.60 1.31
CA GLY A 57 -0.46 10.90 1.92
C GLY A 57 0.24 12.04 1.16
N ALA A 58 1.37 11.74 0.52
CA ALA A 58 2.11 12.73 -0.27
C ALA A 58 1.37 13.18 -1.55
N LYS A 59 0.34 12.48 -1.97
CA LYS A 59 -0.46 12.77 -3.17
C LYS A 59 -1.88 12.20 -3.03
N PRO A 60 -2.68 12.72 -2.09
CA PRO A 60 -4.04 12.24 -1.88
C PRO A 60 -4.86 12.34 -3.19
N GLY A 61 -5.60 11.28 -3.51
CA GLY A 61 -6.49 11.24 -4.68
C GLY A 61 -5.85 11.06 -6.05
N GLU A 62 -4.52 11.08 -6.17
CA GLU A 62 -3.84 10.97 -7.49
C GLU A 62 -3.49 9.53 -7.91
N GLY A 63 -3.41 8.61 -6.95
CA GLY A 63 -2.96 7.24 -7.21
C GLY A 63 -1.46 7.10 -7.43
N GLY A 64 -1.06 5.89 -7.88
CA GLY A 64 0.34 5.54 -8.16
C GLY A 64 0.70 5.78 -9.62
N HIS A 65 1.93 6.22 -9.85
CA HIS A 65 2.46 6.43 -11.18
C HIS A 65 3.97 6.20 -11.19
N LEU A 66 4.48 5.43 -12.16
CA LEU A 66 5.91 5.25 -12.39
C LEU A 66 6.20 5.52 -13.87
N PRO A 67 6.97 6.58 -14.19
CA PRO A 67 7.33 6.90 -15.56
C PRO A 67 8.12 5.76 -16.23
N GLY A 68 7.92 5.53 -17.51
CA GLY A 68 8.56 4.46 -18.28
C GLY A 68 10.09 4.47 -18.17
N GLY A 69 10.72 5.65 -18.15
CA GLY A 69 12.16 5.78 -17.97
C GLY A 69 12.70 5.26 -16.64
N LYS A 70 11.84 5.03 -15.65
CA LYS A 70 12.17 4.41 -14.35
C LYS A 70 11.80 2.93 -14.29
N VAL A 71 11.14 2.39 -15.32
CA VAL A 71 10.77 0.96 -15.40
C VAL A 71 11.92 0.19 -16.04
N TYR A 72 12.98 0.01 -15.27
CA TYR A 72 14.14 -0.78 -15.66
C TYR A 72 13.77 -2.28 -15.80
N PRO A 73 14.56 -3.09 -16.52
CA PRO A 73 14.27 -4.53 -16.72
C PRO A 73 14.00 -5.30 -15.42
N TRP A 74 14.75 -5.05 -14.36
CA TRP A 74 14.54 -5.72 -13.05
C TRP A 74 13.27 -5.24 -12.35
N ILE A 75 12.89 -3.96 -12.50
CA ILE A 75 11.61 -3.44 -11.98
C ILE A 75 10.45 -4.07 -12.73
N ALA A 76 10.54 -4.12 -14.07
CA ALA A 76 9.53 -4.73 -14.91
C ALA A 76 9.34 -6.23 -14.58
N LYS A 77 10.44 -6.97 -14.38
CA LYS A 77 10.41 -8.37 -13.97
C LYS A 77 9.62 -8.55 -12.67
N THR A 78 9.94 -7.77 -11.63
CA THR A 78 9.30 -7.85 -10.32
C THR A 78 7.82 -7.44 -10.36
N ARG A 79 7.47 -6.46 -11.20
CA ARG A 79 6.11 -5.95 -11.35
C ARG A 79 5.26 -6.69 -12.37
N HIS A 80 5.83 -7.69 -13.06
CA HIS A 80 5.19 -8.41 -14.16
C HIS A 80 4.70 -7.47 -15.27
N SER A 81 5.58 -6.56 -15.70
CA SER A 81 5.31 -5.52 -16.69
C SER A 81 6.39 -5.44 -17.76
N THR A 82 6.26 -4.51 -18.69
CA THR A 82 7.21 -4.32 -19.80
C THR A 82 8.20 -3.21 -19.47
N PRO A 83 9.53 -3.43 -19.64
CA PRO A 83 10.52 -2.37 -19.47
C PRO A 83 10.25 -1.16 -20.35
N GLY A 84 10.47 0.03 -19.82
CA GLY A 84 10.29 1.29 -20.55
C GLY A 84 8.84 1.78 -20.69
N VAL A 85 7.86 0.98 -20.28
CA VAL A 85 6.44 1.34 -20.31
C VAL A 85 6.01 1.89 -18.96
N SER A 86 5.36 3.07 -18.96
CA SER A 86 4.85 3.68 -17.73
C SER A 86 3.80 2.81 -17.05
N LEU A 87 3.84 2.77 -15.72
CA LEU A 87 2.88 2.04 -14.89
C LEU A 87 1.96 3.03 -14.18
N ILE A 88 0.68 2.72 -14.15
CA ILE A 88 -0.36 3.51 -13.47
C ILE A 88 -1.09 2.61 -12.49
N SER A 89 -1.26 3.12 -11.27
CA SER A 89 -2.05 2.49 -10.20
C SER A 89 -3.13 3.51 -9.81
N PRO A 90 -4.33 3.45 -10.41
CA PRO A 90 -5.34 4.49 -10.21
C PRO A 90 -5.85 4.54 -8.76
N PRO A 91 -6.27 5.71 -8.28
CA PRO A 91 -6.98 5.87 -7.02
C PRO A 91 -8.51 5.79 -7.25
N PRO A 92 -9.25 5.24 -6.32
CA PRO A 92 -8.92 4.17 -5.38
C PRO A 92 -8.65 2.85 -6.13
N HIS A 93 -8.58 1.71 -5.46
CA HIS A 93 -8.68 0.42 -6.15
C HIS A 93 -9.91 0.46 -7.08
N HIS A 94 -9.74 0.13 -8.39
CA HIS A 94 -10.82 0.31 -9.36
C HIS A 94 -12.05 -0.59 -9.14
N ASP A 95 -11.99 -1.51 -8.23
CA ASP A 95 -13.06 -2.41 -7.81
C ASP A 95 -13.50 -2.18 -6.35
N ILE A 96 -13.03 -1.12 -5.69
CA ILE A 96 -13.35 -0.77 -4.31
C ILE A 96 -14.01 0.61 -4.27
N TYR A 97 -15.32 0.62 -4.14
CA TYR A 97 -16.14 1.84 -4.09
C TYR A 97 -16.91 2.00 -2.78
N SER A 98 -16.85 0.98 -1.91
CA SER A 98 -17.57 0.97 -0.64
C SER A 98 -16.78 0.23 0.44
N ILE A 99 -17.24 0.34 1.68
CA ILE A 99 -16.68 -0.43 2.81
C ILE A 99 -16.95 -1.93 2.61
N GLU A 100 -18.04 -2.29 2.00
CA GLU A 100 -18.41 -3.67 1.70
C GLU A 100 -17.45 -4.30 0.68
N ASP A 101 -17.09 -3.57 -0.36
CA ASP A 101 -16.07 -4.01 -1.33
C ASP A 101 -14.71 -4.19 -0.65
N LEU A 102 -14.34 -3.28 0.24
CA LEU A 102 -13.12 -3.40 1.03
C LEU A 102 -13.17 -4.62 1.97
N ALA A 103 -14.32 -4.88 2.61
CA ALA A 103 -14.51 -6.05 3.45
C ALA A 103 -14.32 -7.35 2.64
N GLN A 104 -14.80 -7.40 1.40
CA GLN A 104 -14.57 -8.54 0.50
C GLN A 104 -13.07 -8.71 0.20
N LEU A 105 -12.36 -7.63 -0.12
CA LEU A 105 -10.91 -7.69 -0.38
C LEU A 105 -10.13 -8.13 0.87
N ILE A 106 -10.50 -7.66 2.06
CA ILE A 106 -9.92 -8.09 3.33
C ILE A 106 -10.13 -9.60 3.52
N TYR A 107 -11.35 -10.09 3.27
CA TYR A 107 -11.69 -11.49 3.33
C TYR A 107 -10.87 -12.33 2.34
N ASP A 108 -10.75 -11.88 1.10
CA ASP A 108 -9.96 -12.57 0.06
C ASP A 108 -8.48 -12.64 0.43
N CYS A 109 -7.90 -11.55 0.90
CA CYS A 109 -6.53 -11.52 1.40
C CYS A 109 -6.33 -12.46 2.59
N LYS A 110 -7.31 -12.55 3.49
CA LYS A 110 -7.29 -13.46 4.64
C LYS A 110 -7.38 -14.92 4.22
N ASN A 111 -8.15 -15.21 3.17
CA ASN A 111 -8.21 -16.56 2.60
C ASN A 111 -6.93 -16.94 1.86
N ALA A 112 -6.28 -15.98 1.21
CA ALA A 112 -4.99 -16.21 0.55
C ALA A 112 -3.87 -16.54 1.57
N ASN A 113 -3.92 -15.94 2.76
CA ASN A 113 -2.97 -16.21 3.85
C ASN A 113 -3.66 -16.05 5.22
N LYS A 114 -4.08 -17.17 5.81
CA LYS A 114 -4.82 -17.20 7.08
C LYS A 114 -4.00 -16.71 8.27
N ASP A 115 -2.68 -16.84 8.21
CA ASP A 115 -1.77 -16.48 9.30
C ASP A 115 -1.36 -14.99 9.24
N ALA A 116 -1.53 -14.35 8.09
CA ALA A 116 -1.21 -12.94 7.93
C ALA A 116 -2.25 -12.03 8.59
N ARG A 117 -1.77 -10.98 9.26
CA ARG A 117 -2.61 -9.85 9.66
C ARG A 117 -2.95 -9.04 8.42
N ILE A 118 -4.21 -8.63 8.28
CA ILE A 118 -4.61 -7.71 7.23
C ILE A 118 -4.63 -6.29 7.79
N SER A 119 -3.87 -5.40 7.18
CA SER A 119 -3.86 -3.97 7.51
C SER A 119 -4.36 -3.14 6.33
N VAL A 120 -4.92 -1.97 6.62
CA VAL A 120 -5.39 -1.02 5.61
C VAL A 120 -4.68 0.31 5.83
N LYS A 121 -4.08 0.84 4.77
CA LYS A 121 -3.43 2.15 4.76
C LYS A 121 -4.37 3.20 4.20
N LEU A 122 -4.73 4.15 5.04
CA LEU A 122 -5.52 5.34 4.72
C LEU A 122 -4.62 6.58 4.68
N VAL A 123 -5.16 7.68 4.24
CA VAL A 123 -4.51 8.98 4.19
C VAL A 123 -5.08 9.88 5.28
N SER A 124 -4.21 10.69 5.90
CA SER A 124 -4.58 11.77 6.80
C SER A 124 -5.26 12.86 6.01
N GLU A 125 -6.58 12.90 6.12
CA GLU A 125 -7.46 13.88 5.46
C GLU A 125 -8.76 14.05 6.26
N ALA A 126 -9.49 15.11 5.98
CA ALA A 126 -10.78 15.36 6.65
C ALA A 126 -11.73 14.16 6.45
N GLY A 127 -12.35 13.69 7.54
CA GLY A 127 -13.28 12.56 7.50
C GLY A 127 -12.64 11.18 7.62
N VAL A 128 -11.30 11.06 7.69
CA VAL A 128 -10.62 9.75 7.78
C VAL A 128 -11.06 8.95 9.01
N GLY A 129 -11.45 9.59 10.10
CA GLY A 129 -11.99 8.91 11.28
C GLY A 129 -13.24 8.10 10.97
N THR A 130 -14.18 8.65 10.19
CA THR A 130 -15.37 7.92 9.72
C THR A 130 -14.99 6.74 8.82
N VAL A 131 -14.07 6.95 7.90
CA VAL A 131 -13.56 5.89 7.02
C VAL A 131 -12.88 4.80 7.85
N ALA A 132 -12.04 5.18 8.82
CA ALA A 132 -11.34 4.23 9.71
C ALA A 132 -12.32 3.39 10.52
N ALA A 133 -13.41 3.98 11.03
CA ALA A 133 -14.46 3.25 11.73
C ALA A 133 -15.13 2.20 10.83
N GLY A 134 -15.39 2.54 9.57
CA GLY A 134 -15.90 1.60 8.55
C GLY A 134 -14.90 0.48 8.27
N VAL A 135 -13.61 0.81 8.10
CA VAL A 135 -12.53 -0.16 7.85
C VAL A 135 -12.35 -1.13 9.04
N ALA A 136 -12.48 -0.63 10.28
CA ALA A 136 -12.46 -1.48 11.46
C ALA A 136 -13.64 -2.48 11.45
N LYS A 137 -14.85 -2.01 11.13
CA LYS A 137 -16.04 -2.88 10.98
C LYS A 137 -15.89 -3.89 9.84
N ALA A 138 -15.17 -3.54 8.78
CA ALA A 138 -14.86 -4.45 7.67
C ALA A 138 -13.88 -5.57 8.04
N GLY A 139 -13.33 -5.57 9.26
CA GLY A 139 -12.47 -6.64 9.77
C GLY A 139 -10.97 -6.44 9.56
N ALA A 140 -10.51 -5.22 9.30
CA ALA A 140 -9.08 -4.92 9.29
C ALA A 140 -8.47 -5.13 10.68
N GLY A 141 -7.34 -5.84 10.74
CA GLY A 141 -6.62 -6.10 11.98
C GLY A 141 -5.70 -4.94 12.41
N LEU A 142 -5.45 -3.99 11.53
CA LEU A 142 -4.70 -2.77 11.78
C LEU A 142 -5.07 -1.70 10.74
N ILE A 143 -5.12 -0.46 11.17
CA ILE A 143 -5.33 0.69 10.30
C ILE A 143 -4.13 1.64 10.44
N LEU A 144 -3.50 1.96 9.32
CA LEU A 144 -2.41 2.92 9.26
C LEU A 144 -2.92 4.21 8.60
N ILE A 145 -2.91 5.30 9.33
CA ILE A 145 -3.21 6.63 8.79
C ILE A 145 -1.87 7.32 8.48
N SER A 146 -1.65 7.67 7.22
CA SER A 146 -0.38 8.21 6.72
C SER A 146 -0.53 9.67 6.33
N GLY A 147 0.29 10.54 6.94
CA GLY A 147 0.44 11.93 6.52
C GLY A 147 1.28 12.07 5.24
N TYR A 148 1.64 13.32 4.89
CA TYR A 148 2.39 13.62 3.66
C TYR A 148 3.83 13.05 3.65
N ASP A 149 4.41 12.80 4.82
CA ASP A 149 5.80 12.33 4.97
C ASP A 149 6.05 10.91 4.40
N GLY A 150 5.02 10.24 3.91
CA GLY A 150 5.12 8.86 3.43
C GLY A 150 6.07 8.63 2.25
N GLY A 151 6.70 9.66 1.72
CA GLY A 151 7.65 9.59 0.61
C GLY A 151 7.03 9.07 -0.69
N THR A 152 7.52 9.55 -1.82
CA THR A 152 7.11 9.04 -3.12
C THR A 152 8.22 9.27 -4.14
N GLY A 153 8.64 8.20 -4.84
CA GLY A 153 9.65 8.29 -5.89
C GLY A 153 9.12 8.86 -7.21
N ALA A 154 7.82 9.11 -7.33
CA ALA A 154 7.17 9.42 -8.60
C ALA A 154 6.12 10.55 -8.53
N ALA A 155 5.88 11.17 -7.38
CA ALA A 155 4.93 12.28 -7.29
C ALA A 155 5.45 13.53 -8.00
N ALA A 156 4.54 14.29 -8.59
CA ALA A 156 4.83 15.61 -9.13
C ALA A 156 5.25 16.56 -8.01
N LYS A 157 6.14 17.53 -8.31
CA LYS A 157 6.56 18.54 -7.33
C LYS A 157 5.39 19.35 -6.79
N SER A 158 4.40 19.65 -7.64
CA SER A 158 3.17 20.35 -7.25
C SER A 158 2.41 19.59 -6.16
N SER A 159 2.31 18.26 -6.25
CA SER A 159 1.65 17.44 -5.23
C SER A 159 2.44 17.45 -3.91
N ILE A 160 3.76 17.27 -3.98
CA ILE A 160 4.62 17.25 -2.79
C ILE A 160 4.57 18.57 -2.01
N HIS A 161 4.48 19.70 -2.73
CA HIS A 161 4.49 21.03 -2.09
C HIS A 161 3.12 21.51 -1.64
N ASN A 162 2.03 21.02 -2.23
CA ASN A 162 0.70 21.62 -2.06
C ASN A 162 -0.39 20.61 -1.62
N ALA A 163 -0.08 19.34 -1.50
CA ALA A 163 -1.06 18.33 -1.09
C ALA A 163 -0.58 17.53 0.13
N GLY A 164 -1.55 16.99 0.86
CA GLY A 164 -1.31 16.20 2.05
C GLY A 164 -1.29 17.02 3.34
N LEU A 165 -1.69 16.38 4.42
CA LEU A 165 -1.71 16.94 5.77
C LEU A 165 -0.63 16.29 6.63
N LEU A 166 -0.11 17.04 7.60
CA LEU A 166 0.67 16.48 8.69
C LEU A 166 -0.24 15.56 9.53
N GLN A 167 0.28 14.43 9.96
CA GLN A 167 -0.48 13.53 10.82
C GLN A 167 -0.85 14.19 12.17
N SER A 168 0.00 15.10 12.67
CA SER A 168 -0.23 15.85 13.91
C SER A 168 -1.33 16.92 13.77
N GLU A 169 -1.48 17.52 12.61
CA GLU A 169 -2.52 18.55 12.36
C GLU A 169 -3.92 17.93 12.32
N TYR A 170 -4.01 16.69 11.82
CA TYR A 170 -5.28 15.97 11.77
C TYR A 170 -5.81 15.65 13.18
N LEU A 171 -4.93 15.25 14.11
CA LEU A 171 -5.30 14.91 15.49
C LEU A 171 -5.76 16.13 16.31
N SER A 172 -5.41 17.33 15.88
CA SER A 172 -5.79 18.58 16.58
C SER A 172 -7.12 19.18 16.10
N SER A 173 -7.64 18.76 14.95
CA SER A 173 -8.86 19.32 14.34
C SER A 173 -10.16 18.59 14.73
N ASP A 174 -10.07 17.44 15.38
CA ASP A 174 -11.21 16.60 15.80
C ASP A 174 -11.51 16.67 17.32
N ASN A 175 -11.05 17.74 18.02
CA ASN A 175 -11.40 18.04 19.42
C ASN A 175 -12.45 19.14 19.52
#